data_170098bc2a14567073fe5bc10deaf512
#
_entry.id   170098bc2a14567073fe5bc10deaf512
#
_cell.length_a   1.000
_cell.length_b   1.000
_cell.length_c   1.000
_cell.angle_alpha   90.00
_cell.angle_beta   90.00
_cell.angle_gamma   90.00
#
_symmetry.space_group_name_H-M   'P 1'
#
loop_
_entity.id
_entity.type
_entity.pdbx_description
1 polymer ?
#
loop_
_entity_poly.entity_id
_entity_poly.type
_entity_poly.pdbx_seq_one_letter_code
_entity_poly.pdbx_strand_id
1 'polypeptide(L)'
;WVSPNDYPTRDLNEGNEGVTRFRLTVTAQGKVADCSVTQSSGFPSLDAATCEKLARRAKFDPASDETGAQVSGTYSGAVRWQIPE
;
A
#
# COMPACT_ATOMS: atom_id res chain seq x y z
N TRP A 1 0.11 8.29 -1.01
CA TRP A 1 -0.01 7.68 0.32
C TRP A 1 1.35 7.39 0.97
N VAL A 2 2.38 7.23 0.16
CA VAL A 2 3.75 7.03 0.64
C VAL A 2 4.61 8.17 0.13
N SER A 3 5.32 8.83 1.04
CA SER A 3 6.19 9.96 0.73
C SER A 3 7.65 9.60 1.00
N PRO A 4 8.63 10.40 0.53
CA PRO A 4 10.03 10.17 0.86
C PRO A 4 10.31 10.11 2.36
N ASN A 5 9.51 10.80 3.17
CA ASN A 5 9.66 10.79 4.63
C ASN A 5 9.25 9.46 5.26
N ASP A 6 8.55 8.61 4.53
CA ASP A 6 8.14 7.29 5.00
C ASP A 6 9.20 6.22 4.77
N TYR A 7 10.28 6.58 4.12
CA TYR A 7 11.37 5.66 3.81
C TYR A 7 11.98 5.13 5.10
N PRO A 8 12.06 3.80 5.29
CA PRO A 8 12.76 3.26 6.47
C PRO A 8 14.22 3.74 6.49
N THR A 9 14.67 4.18 7.65
CA THR A 9 16.01 4.76 7.80
C THR A 9 17.12 3.81 7.32
N ARG A 10 16.99 2.53 7.63
CA ARG A 10 17.95 1.52 7.20
C ARG A 10 18.02 1.43 5.68
N ASP A 11 16.87 1.36 5.01
CA ASP A 11 16.81 1.26 3.56
C ASP A 11 17.33 2.53 2.89
N LEU A 12 17.03 3.69 3.48
CA LEU A 12 17.54 4.96 2.99
C LEU A 12 19.07 5.00 3.07
N ASN A 13 19.64 4.57 4.20
CA ASN A 13 21.10 4.58 4.41
C ASN A 13 21.82 3.56 3.52
N GLU A 14 21.18 2.45 3.23
CA GLU A 14 21.74 1.39 2.36
C GLU A 14 21.49 1.64 0.87
N GLY A 15 20.71 2.66 0.53
CA GLY A 15 20.40 2.96 -0.86
C GLY A 15 19.43 1.99 -1.51
N ASN A 16 18.58 1.34 -0.73
CA ASN A 16 17.66 0.34 -1.22
C ASN A 16 16.48 0.99 -1.95
N GLU A 17 16.31 0.65 -3.21
CA GLU A 17 15.22 1.15 -4.06
C GLU A 17 14.52 -0.02 -4.75
N GLY A 18 13.26 0.16 -5.06
CA GLY A 18 12.51 -0.86 -5.77
C GLY A 18 11.04 -0.52 -5.86
N VAL A 19 10.27 -1.45 -6.42
CA VAL A 19 8.83 -1.30 -6.56
C VAL A 19 8.15 -2.44 -5.80
N THR A 20 7.24 -2.07 -4.89
CA THR A 20 6.39 -3.02 -4.19
C THR A 20 5.00 -3.01 -4.82
N ARG A 21 4.55 -4.14 -5.35
CA ARG A 21 3.19 -4.30 -5.84
C ARG A 21 2.34 -4.92 -4.74
N PHE A 22 1.14 -4.40 -4.60
CA PHE A 22 0.26 -4.79 -3.49
C PHE A 22 -1.18 -4.96 -3.95
N ARG A 23 -1.93 -5.68 -3.13
CA ARG A 23 -3.38 -5.77 -3.24
C ARG A 23 -3.97 -5.45 -1.87
N LEU A 24 -4.91 -4.52 -1.85
CA LEU A 24 -5.65 -4.17 -0.65
C LEU A 24 -7.05 -4.77 -0.70
N THR A 25 -7.50 -5.27 0.44
CA THR A 25 -8.92 -5.59 0.64
C THR A 25 -9.55 -4.42 1.37
N VAL A 26 -10.59 -3.84 0.75
CA VAL A 26 -11.26 -2.66 1.27
C VAL A 26 -12.64 -3.06 1.78
N THR A 27 -12.94 -2.68 3.02
CA THR A 27 -14.23 -3.02 3.63
C THR A 27 -15.37 -2.22 3.00
N ALA A 28 -16.62 -2.62 3.31
CA ALA A 28 -17.80 -1.89 2.87
C ALA A 28 -17.83 -0.44 3.36
N GLN A 29 -17.04 -0.09 4.39
CA GLN A 29 -16.91 1.26 4.92
C GLN A 29 -15.75 2.05 4.30
N GLY A 30 -15.04 1.46 3.34
CA GLY A 30 -13.92 2.13 2.67
C GLY A 30 -12.60 2.04 3.42
N LYS A 31 -12.49 1.17 4.42
CA LYS A 31 -11.26 0.99 5.20
C LYS A 31 -10.45 -0.18 4.68
N VAL A 32 -9.13 -0.10 4.82
CA VAL A 32 -8.25 -1.21 4.46
C VAL A 32 -8.36 -2.30 5.53
N ALA A 33 -8.85 -3.47 5.12
CA ALA A 33 -8.96 -4.64 6.00
C ALA A 33 -7.71 -5.52 5.92
N ASP A 34 -7.05 -5.56 4.76
CA ASP A 34 -5.88 -6.41 4.53
C ASP A 34 -5.00 -5.81 3.44
N CYS A 35 -3.70 -6.10 3.53
CA CYS A 35 -2.72 -5.72 2.52
C CYS A 35 -1.83 -6.91 2.22
N SER A 36 -1.78 -7.31 0.97
CA SER A 36 -0.92 -8.40 0.50
C SER A 36 0.09 -7.85 -0.50
N VAL A 37 1.34 -8.24 -0.35
CA VAL A 37 2.38 -7.91 -1.33
C VAL A 37 2.32 -8.95 -2.43
N THR A 38 1.98 -8.52 -3.64
CA THR A 38 1.88 -9.41 -4.80
C THR A 38 3.21 -9.54 -5.54
N GLN A 39 4.06 -8.51 -5.42
CA GLN A 39 5.42 -8.56 -5.94
C GLN A 39 6.33 -7.73 -5.04
N SER A 40 7.34 -8.37 -4.48
CA SER A 40 8.28 -7.72 -3.58
C SER A 40 9.20 -6.74 -4.33
N SER A 41 9.60 -5.68 -3.63
CA SER A 41 10.65 -4.78 -4.09
C SER A 41 12.03 -5.43 -4.06
N GLY A 42 12.16 -6.60 -3.43
CA GLY A 42 13.44 -7.23 -3.13
C GLY A 42 13.93 -6.93 -1.73
N PHE A 43 13.26 -6.05 -1.00
CA PHE A 43 13.63 -5.64 0.36
C PHE A 43 12.42 -5.77 1.28
N PRO A 44 12.41 -6.78 2.18
CA PRO A 44 11.26 -7.00 3.05
C PRO A 44 10.85 -5.80 3.89
N SER A 45 11.82 -4.96 4.30
CA SER A 45 11.53 -3.75 5.06
C SER A 45 10.74 -2.72 4.26
N LEU A 46 11.02 -2.58 2.95
CA LEU A 46 10.25 -1.70 2.08
C LEU A 46 8.83 -2.25 1.87
N ASP A 47 8.72 -3.55 1.70
CA ASP A 47 7.42 -4.21 1.53
C ASP A 47 6.55 -4.04 2.78
N ALA A 48 7.13 -4.25 3.96
CA ALA A 48 6.44 -4.06 5.22
C ALA A 48 6.00 -2.61 5.42
N ALA A 49 6.88 -1.65 5.10
CA ALA A 49 6.56 -0.24 5.19
C ALA A 49 5.43 0.15 4.24
N THR A 50 5.39 -0.42 3.04
CA THR A 50 4.32 -0.19 2.07
C THR A 50 2.97 -0.55 2.67
N CYS A 51 2.82 -1.77 3.16
CA CYS A 51 1.55 -2.22 3.75
C CYS A 51 1.20 -1.45 5.01
N GLU A 52 2.17 -1.15 5.87
CA GLU A 52 1.93 -0.40 7.10
C GLU A 52 1.38 1.00 6.80
N LYS A 53 1.99 1.72 5.88
CA LYS A 53 1.56 3.09 5.56
C LYS A 53 0.23 3.11 4.82
N LEU A 54 0.01 2.19 3.91
CA LEU A 54 -1.26 2.09 3.20
C LEU A 54 -2.41 1.74 4.13
N ALA A 55 -2.20 0.82 5.05
CA ALA A 55 -3.23 0.44 6.03
C ALA A 55 -3.66 1.62 6.90
N ARG A 56 -2.74 2.54 7.20
CA ARG A 56 -3.03 3.72 8.02
C ARG A 56 -3.63 4.88 7.25
N ARG A 57 -3.23 5.08 6.00
CA ARG A 57 -3.49 6.33 5.27
C ARG A 57 -4.47 6.19 4.13
N ALA A 58 -4.54 5.03 3.50
CA ALA A 58 -5.42 4.85 2.36
C ALA A 58 -6.86 4.80 2.82
N LYS A 59 -7.70 5.63 2.19
CA LYS A 59 -9.14 5.64 2.39
C LYS A 59 -9.79 5.59 1.03
N PHE A 60 -10.82 4.80 0.91
CA PHE A 60 -11.50 4.58 -0.35
C PHE A 60 -12.99 4.85 -0.21
N ASP A 61 -13.59 5.29 -1.31
CA ASP A 61 -15.04 5.27 -1.42
C ASP A 61 -15.45 3.79 -1.57
N PRO A 62 -16.37 3.31 -0.73
CA PRO A 62 -16.79 1.91 -0.82
C PRO A 62 -17.40 1.58 -2.18
N ALA A 63 -17.12 0.38 -2.67
CA ALA A 63 -17.79 -0.14 -3.85
C ALA A 63 -19.28 -0.31 -3.57
N SER A 64 -20.10 -0.22 -4.62
CA SER A 64 -21.55 -0.42 -4.52
C SER A 64 -21.98 -1.55 -5.42
N ASP A 65 -22.98 -2.32 -4.97
CA ASP A 65 -23.62 -3.33 -5.80
C ASP A 65 -24.76 -2.70 -6.65
N GLU A 66 -25.50 -3.54 -7.37
CA GLU A 66 -26.57 -3.08 -8.26
C GLU A 66 -27.72 -2.37 -7.51
N THR A 67 -27.87 -2.64 -6.21
CA THR A 67 -28.92 -2.03 -5.39
C THR A 67 -28.44 -0.73 -4.72
N GLY A 68 -27.15 -0.36 -4.90
CA GLY A 68 -26.55 0.78 -4.25
C GLY A 68 -26.02 0.48 -2.86
N ALA A 69 -26.08 -0.77 -2.40
CA ALA A 69 -25.51 -1.15 -1.11
C ALA A 69 -23.99 -1.16 -1.18
N GLN A 70 -23.36 -0.66 -0.11
CA GLN A 70 -21.89 -0.67 -0.01
C GLN A 70 -21.38 -2.09 0.22
N VAL A 71 -20.36 -2.49 -0.53
CA VAL A 71 -19.76 -3.81 -0.45
C VAL A 71 -18.26 -3.71 -0.34
N SER A 72 -17.62 -4.77 0.14
CA SER A 72 -16.17 -4.86 0.13
C SER A 72 -15.63 -5.01 -1.30
N GLY A 73 -14.39 -4.62 -1.51
CA GLY A 73 -13.74 -4.72 -2.80
C GLY A 73 -12.25 -4.86 -2.66
N THR A 74 -11.55 -4.91 -3.79
CA THR A 74 -10.11 -4.98 -3.82
C THR A 74 -9.53 -3.84 -4.65
N TYR A 75 -8.33 -3.41 -4.27
CA TYR A 75 -7.56 -2.42 -5.00
C TYR A 75 -6.13 -2.91 -5.14
N SER A 76 -5.62 -2.90 -6.37
CA SER A 76 -4.24 -3.30 -6.66
C SER A 76 -3.47 -2.09 -7.14
N GLY A 77 -2.22 -1.97 -6.71
CA GLY A 77 -1.37 -0.86 -7.10
C GLY A 77 0.10 -1.17 -6.87
N ALA A 78 0.91 -0.15 -6.98
CA ALA A 78 2.34 -0.24 -6.77
C ALA A 78 2.86 1.01 -6.09
N VAL A 79 3.87 0.83 -5.24
CA VAL A 79 4.62 1.92 -4.64
C VAL A 79 6.04 1.83 -5.15
N ARG A 80 6.51 2.92 -5.73
CA ARG A 80 7.90 3.03 -6.17
C ARG A 80 8.72 3.68 -5.06
N TRP A 81 9.64 2.90 -4.50
CA TRP A 81 10.59 3.39 -3.52
C TRP A 81 11.82 3.91 -4.24
N GLN A 82 12.00 5.23 -4.22
CA GLN A 82 13.11 5.89 -4.89
C GLN A 82 13.66 6.97 -3.98
N ILE A 83 14.98 6.95 -3.80
CA ILE A 83 15.66 7.93 -2.94
C ILE A 83 15.77 9.25 -3.71
N PRO A 84 15.33 10.37 -3.13
CA PRO A 84 15.48 11.68 -3.76
C PRO A 84 16.96 12.03 -3.94
N GLU A 85 17.27 12.59 -5.09
CA GLU A 85 18.61 13.12 -5.35
C GLU A 85 18.79 14.51 -4.74
#